data_0c3d66b1bb0569ebb6606a7dcd7450d8
#
_entry.id   0c3d66b1bb0569ebb6606a7dcd7450d8
#
_cell.length_a   1.000
_cell.length_b   1.000
_cell.length_c   1.000
_cell.angle_alpha   90.00
_cell.angle_beta   90.00
_cell.angle_gamma   90.00
#
_symmetry.space_group_name_H-M   'P 1'
#
loop_
_entity.id
_entity.type
_entity.pdbx_description
1 polymer ?
#
loop_
_entity_poly.entity_id
_entity_poly.type
_entity_poly.pdbx_seq_one_letter_code
_entity_poly.pdbx_strand_id
1 'polypeptide(L)'
;MIAAALAATMPLAPATAATCWKQTAVEAAQIRDFEMMLMVSALRCRATGHDFLASYNRFIREKRETLTQVNDELREHFRSIAGPVGALAAYDNYVTGLANIYGAGADGLACRDLQSITEAANALPPSRSALLELADAAAIGPHLSGARCDIVTAMAGKARKTGESASDAPLRVAVRGPAE
;
A
#
# COMPACT_ATOMS: atom_id res chain seq x y z
N MET A 1 60.33 -8.62 17.82
CA MET A 1 58.95 -8.48 18.27
C MET A 1 58.12 -8.12 17.07
N ILE A 2 57.33 -9.09 16.55
CA ILE A 2 56.47 -8.88 15.37
C ILE A 2 55.04 -8.68 15.90
N ALA A 3 54.48 -7.47 15.72
CA ALA A 3 53.11 -7.17 16.06
C ALA A 3 52.19 -7.61 14.91
N ALA A 4 51.36 -8.61 15.14
CA ALA A 4 50.35 -9.06 14.20
C ALA A 4 49.10 -8.17 14.38
N ALA A 5 48.76 -7.36 13.38
CA ALA A 5 47.52 -6.60 13.32
C ALA A 5 46.38 -7.55 12.88
N LEU A 6 45.44 -7.85 13.77
CA LEU A 6 44.16 -8.51 13.43
C LEU A 6 43.24 -7.50 12.77
N ALA A 7 43.05 -7.63 11.46
CA ALA A 7 41.97 -6.91 10.75
C ALA A 7 40.62 -7.61 11.03
N ALA A 8 39.76 -6.96 11.80
CA ALA A 8 38.39 -7.42 12.03
C ALA A 8 37.53 -7.14 10.77
N THR A 9 37.23 -8.18 10.01
CA THR A 9 36.25 -8.12 8.92
C THR A 9 34.84 -8.16 9.52
N MET A 10 34.15 -7.02 9.56
CA MET A 10 32.72 -6.97 9.90
C MET A 10 31.92 -7.58 8.73
N PRO A 11 31.06 -8.59 8.99
CA PRO A 11 30.16 -9.09 7.97
C PRO A 11 29.15 -7.98 7.63
N LEU A 12 29.10 -7.54 6.36
CA LEU A 12 27.98 -6.75 5.84
C LEU A 12 26.74 -7.66 5.88
N ALA A 13 25.83 -7.39 6.83
CA ALA A 13 24.51 -7.99 6.80
C ALA A 13 23.82 -7.59 5.49
N PRO A 14 23.22 -8.55 4.73
CA PRO A 14 22.47 -8.20 3.54
C PRO A 14 21.32 -7.29 3.99
N ALA A 15 21.24 -6.09 3.38
CA ALA A 15 20.09 -5.22 3.54
C ALA A 15 18.88 -5.99 2.96
N THR A 16 18.06 -6.57 3.84
CA THR A 16 16.75 -7.10 3.44
C THR A 16 16.00 -5.94 2.82
N ALA A 17 15.75 -6.02 1.50
CA ALA A 17 14.94 -5.03 0.81
C ALA A 17 13.63 -4.90 1.58
N ALA A 18 13.38 -3.71 2.13
CA ALA A 18 12.17 -3.48 2.91
C ALA A 18 10.97 -3.80 2.01
N THR A 19 10.20 -4.82 2.39
CA THR A 19 8.98 -5.22 1.70
C THR A 19 7.91 -4.17 1.96
N CYS A 20 7.95 -3.08 1.19
CA CYS A 20 7.04 -1.96 1.32
C CYS A 20 6.23 -1.76 0.04
N TRP A 21 5.06 -1.14 0.18
CA TRP A 21 4.19 -0.80 -0.94
C TRP A 21 4.71 0.43 -1.69
N LYS A 22 5.10 0.26 -2.95
CA LYS A 22 5.43 1.37 -3.84
C LYS A 22 4.15 2.16 -4.18
N GLN A 23 4.28 3.45 -4.52
CA GLN A 23 3.13 4.30 -4.82
C GLN A 23 2.21 3.71 -5.91
N THR A 24 2.77 3.17 -6.99
CA THR A 24 1.98 2.52 -8.06
C THR A 24 1.15 1.34 -7.55
N ALA A 25 1.72 0.51 -6.66
CA ALA A 25 1.01 -0.60 -6.05
C ALA A 25 -0.04 -0.14 -5.03
N VAL A 26 0.21 0.98 -4.31
CA VAL A 26 -0.79 1.59 -3.41
C VAL A 26 -2.01 2.06 -4.18
N GLU A 27 -1.81 2.74 -5.30
CA GLU A 27 -2.89 3.19 -6.18
C GLU A 27 -3.65 2.01 -6.82
N ALA A 28 -2.92 0.97 -7.25
CA ALA A 28 -3.54 -0.25 -7.75
C ALA A 28 -4.38 -0.95 -6.66
N ALA A 29 -3.88 -0.99 -5.42
CA ALA A 29 -4.60 -1.49 -4.27
C ALA A 29 -5.89 -0.70 -4.01
N GLN A 30 -5.86 0.63 -4.09
CA GLN A 30 -7.03 1.48 -3.88
C GLN A 30 -8.12 1.23 -4.94
N ILE A 31 -7.76 1.12 -6.21
CA ILE A 31 -8.73 0.79 -7.28
C ILE A 31 -9.29 -0.62 -7.07
N ARG A 32 -8.45 -1.57 -6.63
CA ARG A 32 -8.90 -2.93 -6.34
C ARG A 32 -9.85 -2.99 -5.15
N ASP A 33 -9.59 -2.20 -4.10
CA ASP A 33 -10.50 -2.02 -2.97
C ASP A 33 -11.85 -1.48 -3.41
N PHE A 34 -11.83 -0.41 -4.22
CA PHE A 34 -13.03 0.20 -4.78
C PHE A 34 -13.85 -0.79 -5.62
N GLU A 35 -13.20 -1.52 -6.52
CA GLU A 35 -13.85 -2.56 -7.34
C GLU A 35 -14.46 -3.67 -6.45
N MET A 36 -13.72 -4.14 -5.45
CA MET A 36 -14.17 -5.20 -4.55
C MET A 36 -15.35 -4.76 -3.69
N MET A 37 -15.32 -3.51 -3.19
CA MET A 37 -16.45 -2.91 -2.48
C MET A 37 -17.70 -2.93 -3.36
N LEU A 38 -17.62 -2.47 -4.60
CA LEU A 38 -18.76 -2.46 -5.52
C LEU A 38 -19.26 -3.87 -5.84
N MET A 39 -18.35 -4.83 -6.06
CA MET A 39 -18.69 -6.22 -6.36
C MET A 39 -19.49 -6.87 -5.23
N VAL A 40 -18.94 -6.84 -4.02
CA VAL A 40 -19.57 -7.48 -2.86
C VAL A 40 -20.88 -6.79 -2.52
N SER A 41 -20.92 -5.46 -2.59
CA SER A 41 -22.11 -4.68 -2.33
C SER A 41 -23.21 -4.91 -3.38
N ALA A 42 -22.86 -5.06 -4.66
CA ALA A 42 -23.83 -5.41 -5.70
C ALA A 42 -24.53 -6.74 -5.41
N LEU A 43 -23.79 -7.73 -4.90
CA LEU A 43 -24.38 -9.01 -4.50
C LEU A 43 -25.28 -8.89 -3.26
N ARG A 44 -24.88 -8.09 -2.27
CA ARG A 44 -25.65 -7.87 -1.03
C ARG A 44 -26.92 -7.08 -1.28
N CYS A 45 -26.89 -6.10 -2.17
CA CYS A 45 -28.03 -5.22 -2.46
C CYS A 45 -29.08 -5.82 -3.40
N ARG A 46 -28.84 -7.02 -3.97
CA ARG A 46 -29.75 -7.67 -4.94
C ARG A 46 -31.20 -7.84 -4.46
N ALA A 47 -31.39 -8.08 -3.17
CA ALA A 47 -32.73 -8.28 -2.59
C ALA A 47 -33.34 -6.98 -2.05
N THR A 48 -32.76 -5.83 -2.38
CA THR A 48 -33.26 -4.50 -1.96
C THR A 48 -33.88 -3.74 -3.14
N GLY A 49 -34.53 -2.60 -2.84
CA GLY A 49 -35.00 -1.67 -3.89
C GLY A 49 -33.89 -0.96 -4.66
N HIS A 50 -32.61 -1.24 -4.33
CA HIS A 50 -31.43 -0.65 -4.94
C HIS A 50 -30.50 -1.75 -5.47
N ASP A 51 -31.04 -2.66 -6.30
CA ASP A 51 -30.24 -3.65 -7.04
C ASP A 51 -29.48 -2.97 -8.17
N PHE A 52 -28.17 -2.93 -8.06
CA PHE A 52 -27.28 -2.33 -9.06
C PHE A 52 -26.32 -3.34 -9.72
N LEU A 53 -26.61 -4.64 -9.62
CA LEU A 53 -25.72 -5.66 -10.20
C LEU A 53 -25.53 -5.49 -11.72
N ALA A 54 -26.57 -5.09 -12.44
CA ALA A 54 -26.47 -4.82 -13.89
C ALA A 54 -25.52 -3.63 -14.17
N SER A 55 -25.58 -2.59 -13.35
CA SER A 55 -24.70 -1.42 -13.42
C SER A 55 -23.25 -1.79 -13.09
N TYR A 56 -23.02 -2.60 -12.06
CA TYR A 56 -21.71 -3.14 -11.73
C TYR A 56 -21.12 -3.97 -12.89
N ASN A 57 -21.91 -4.87 -13.48
CA ASN A 57 -21.45 -5.66 -14.61
C ASN A 57 -21.09 -4.80 -15.85
N ARG A 58 -21.76 -3.68 -16.03
CA ARG A 58 -21.40 -2.69 -17.05
C ARG A 58 -20.06 -2.04 -16.73
N PHE A 59 -19.85 -1.58 -15.49
CA PHE A 59 -18.59 -1.02 -14.99
C PHE A 59 -17.40 -1.95 -15.29
N ILE A 60 -17.51 -3.24 -14.95
CA ILE A 60 -16.45 -4.23 -15.22
C ILE A 60 -16.13 -4.36 -16.70
N ARG A 61 -17.16 -4.37 -17.57
CA ARG A 61 -16.93 -4.46 -19.02
C ARG A 61 -16.25 -3.22 -19.59
N GLU A 62 -16.72 -2.03 -19.19
CA GLU A 62 -16.24 -0.77 -19.75
C GLU A 62 -14.85 -0.38 -19.20
N LYS A 63 -14.50 -0.78 -17.99
CA LYS A 63 -13.21 -0.49 -17.37
C LYS A 63 -12.23 -1.67 -17.43
N ARG A 64 -12.54 -2.73 -18.17
CA ARG A 64 -11.78 -3.99 -18.22
C ARG A 64 -10.28 -3.78 -18.39
N GLU A 65 -9.86 -2.95 -19.34
CA GLU A 65 -8.44 -2.73 -19.63
C GLU A 65 -7.72 -2.12 -18.44
N THR A 66 -8.28 -1.05 -17.86
CA THR A 66 -7.73 -0.39 -16.67
C THR A 66 -7.65 -1.35 -15.49
N LEU A 67 -8.70 -2.13 -15.24
CA LEU A 67 -8.74 -3.11 -14.14
C LEU A 67 -7.76 -4.28 -14.36
N THR A 68 -7.50 -4.66 -15.60
CA THR A 68 -6.47 -5.67 -15.92
C THR A 68 -5.09 -5.14 -15.59
N GLN A 69 -4.75 -3.90 -15.96
CA GLN A 69 -3.47 -3.26 -15.61
C GLN A 69 -3.28 -3.17 -14.10
N VAL A 70 -4.32 -2.77 -13.36
CA VAL A 70 -4.34 -2.75 -11.89
C VAL A 70 -4.02 -4.14 -11.30
N ASN A 71 -4.63 -5.18 -11.83
CA ASN A 71 -4.36 -6.55 -11.38
C ASN A 71 -2.94 -7.00 -11.66
N ASP A 72 -2.38 -6.65 -12.82
CA ASP A 72 -1.02 -7.03 -13.19
C ASP A 72 0.01 -6.31 -12.31
N GLU A 73 -0.21 -5.05 -11.96
CA GLU A 73 0.63 -4.32 -11.01
C GLU A 73 0.59 -4.91 -9.59
N LEU A 74 -0.58 -5.31 -9.11
CA LEU A 74 -0.72 -5.99 -7.83
C LEU A 74 -0.02 -7.35 -7.83
N ARG A 75 -0.16 -8.14 -8.88
CA ARG A 75 0.54 -9.42 -9.02
C ARG A 75 2.06 -9.22 -9.03
N GLU A 76 2.55 -8.17 -9.68
CA GLU A 76 3.98 -7.84 -9.66
C GLU A 76 4.45 -7.41 -8.27
N HIS A 77 3.65 -6.62 -7.55
CA HIS A 77 3.93 -6.29 -6.15
C HIS A 77 4.07 -7.57 -5.31
N PHE A 78 3.08 -8.48 -5.38
CA PHE A 78 3.13 -9.73 -4.62
C PHE A 78 4.27 -10.65 -5.07
N ARG A 79 4.65 -10.64 -6.35
CA ARG A 79 5.84 -11.35 -6.84
C ARG A 79 7.12 -10.79 -6.22
N SER A 80 7.21 -9.48 -6.05
CA SER A 80 8.38 -8.82 -5.47
C SER A 80 8.57 -9.11 -3.97
N ILE A 81 7.48 -9.35 -3.23
CA ILE A 81 7.53 -9.57 -1.77
C ILE A 81 7.46 -11.04 -1.35
N ALA A 82 6.73 -11.89 -2.09
CA ALA A 82 6.52 -13.30 -1.77
C ALA A 82 7.31 -14.25 -2.70
N GLY A 83 8.03 -13.70 -3.66
CA GLY A 83 8.74 -14.48 -4.68
C GLY A 83 7.80 -15.17 -5.69
N PRO A 84 8.36 -15.75 -6.76
CA PRO A 84 7.55 -16.30 -7.86
C PRO A 84 6.64 -17.46 -7.44
N VAL A 85 7.06 -18.25 -6.45
CA VAL A 85 6.28 -19.41 -5.98
C VAL A 85 5.13 -18.97 -5.07
N GLY A 86 5.34 -17.99 -4.19
CA GLY A 86 4.35 -17.52 -3.22
C GLY A 86 3.40 -16.44 -3.75
N ALA A 87 3.73 -15.81 -4.87
CA ALA A 87 3.04 -14.62 -5.37
C ALA A 87 1.54 -14.82 -5.61
N LEU A 88 1.15 -15.93 -6.22
CA LEU A 88 -0.26 -16.21 -6.52
C LEU A 88 -1.07 -16.37 -5.23
N ALA A 89 -0.59 -17.18 -4.29
CA ALA A 89 -1.26 -17.38 -3.02
C ALA A 89 -1.36 -16.09 -2.20
N ALA A 90 -0.30 -15.24 -2.22
CA ALA A 90 -0.32 -13.96 -1.53
C ALA A 90 -1.35 -12.99 -2.14
N TYR A 91 -1.43 -12.92 -3.46
CA TYR A 91 -2.43 -12.14 -4.17
C TYR A 91 -3.86 -12.64 -3.89
N ASP A 92 -4.11 -13.96 -3.96
CA ASP A 92 -5.42 -14.55 -3.70
C ASP A 92 -5.87 -14.31 -2.25
N ASN A 93 -4.95 -14.42 -1.29
CA ASN A 93 -5.22 -14.11 0.11
C ASN A 93 -5.58 -12.62 0.29
N TYR A 94 -4.88 -11.73 -0.38
CA TYR A 94 -5.17 -10.29 -0.37
C TYR A 94 -6.59 -10.02 -0.88
N VAL A 95 -6.93 -10.51 -2.08
CA VAL A 95 -8.25 -10.31 -2.70
C VAL A 95 -9.37 -10.93 -1.85
N THR A 96 -9.15 -12.11 -1.29
CA THR A 96 -10.09 -12.76 -0.38
C THR A 96 -10.29 -11.95 0.90
N GLY A 97 -9.20 -11.37 1.42
CA GLY A 97 -9.25 -10.46 2.57
C GLY A 97 -10.14 -9.25 2.31
N LEU A 98 -10.00 -8.60 1.14
CA LEU A 98 -10.86 -7.49 0.74
C LEU A 98 -12.34 -7.91 0.63
N ALA A 99 -12.61 -9.05 0.01
CA ALA A 99 -13.98 -9.55 -0.09
C ALA A 99 -14.61 -9.80 1.29
N ASN A 100 -13.84 -10.30 2.25
CA ASN A 100 -14.30 -10.50 3.62
C ASN A 100 -14.58 -9.19 4.35
N ILE A 101 -13.73 -8.16 4.16
CA ILE A 101 -13.96 -6.82 4.73
C ILE A 101 -15.30 -6.27 4.25
N TYR A 102 -15.54 -6.25 2.95
CA TYR A 102 -16.79 -5.74 2.38
C TYR A 102 -17.98 -6.70 2.52
N GLY A 103 -17.74 -7.94 2.89
CA GLY A 103 -18.77 -8.91 3.29
C GLY A 103 -19.62 -8.43 4.47
N ALA A 104 -19.04 -7.66 5.40
CA ALA A 104 -19.76 -7.02 6.51
C ALA A 104 -20.54 -5.76 6.09
N GLY A 105 -20.19 -5.15 4.97
CA GLY A 105 -20.75 -3.90 4.43
C GLY A 105 -19.65 -2.92 4.09
N ALA A 106 -20.02 -1.83 3.43
CA ALA A 106 -19.16 -0.67 3.23
C ALA A 106 -19.56 0.39 4.28
N ASP A 107 -18.64 0.73 5.18
CA ASP A 107 -18.94 1.60 6.32
C ASP A 107 -19.54 2.95 5.88
N GLY A 108 -20.69 3.28 6.44
CA GLY A 108 -21.40 4.53 6.17
C GLY A 108 -22.13 4.60 4.81
N LEU A 109 -22.05 3.56 3.96
CA LEU A 109 -22.67 3.54 2.63
C LEU A 109 -23.86 2.57 2.58
N ALA A 110 -25.05 3.10 2.29
CA ALA A 110 -26.23 2.30 2.02
C ALA A 110 -26.28 1.82 0.55
N CYS A 111 -27.12 0.84 0.24
CA CYS A 111 -27.28 0.32 -1.14
C CYS A 111 -27.58 1.41 -2.17
N ARG A 112 -28.34 2.45 -1.79
CA ARG A 112 -28.61 3.59 -2.66
C ARG A 112 -27.35 4.37 -3.00
N ASP A 113 -26.48 4.59 -2.01
CA ASP A 113 -25.25 5.35 -2.19
C ASP A 113 -24.27 4.58 -3.06
N LEU A 114 -24.15 3.26 -2.84
CA LEU A 114 -23.34 2.35 -3.66
C LEU A 114 -23.83 2.24 -5.11
N GLN A 115 -25.15 2.24 -5.33
CA GLN A 115 -25.74 2.35 -6.65
C GLN A 115 -25.29 3.65 -7.34
N SER A 116 -25.42 4.80 -6.67
CA SER A 116 -25.02 6.11 -7.19
C SER A 116 -23.53 6.17 -7.52
N ILE A 117 -22.67 5.62 -6.66
CA ILE A 117 -21.22 5.52 -6.89
C ILE A 117 -20.93 4.65 -8.12
N THR A 118 -21.64 3.52 -8.29
CA THR A 118 -21.47 2.65 -9.46
C THR A 118 -21.90 3.33 -10.77
N GLU A 119 -22.97 4.11 -10.72
CA GLU A 119 -23.46 4.92 -11.86
C GLU A 119 -22.44 6.02 -12.21
N ALA A 120 -21.88 6.69 -11.21
CA ALA A 120 -20.79 7.66 -11.40
C ALA A 120 -19.56 6.99 -12.03
N ALA A 121 -19.16 5.80 -11.56
CA ALA A 121 -18.05 5.05 -12.14
C ALA A 121 -18.28 4.69 -13.62
N ASN A 122 -19.51 4.36 -14.00
CA ASN A 122 -19.86 4.10 -15.40
C ASN A 122 -19.76 5.36 -16.28
N ALA A 123 -20.06 6.54 -15.72
CA ALA A 123 -20.01 7.80 -16.46
C ALA A 123 -18.58 8.31 -16.70
N LEU A 124 -17.59 7.85 -15.92
CA LEU A 124 -16.20 8.25 -16.04
C LEU A 124 -15.51 7.58 -17.25
N PRO A 125 -14.44 8.21 -17.80
CA PRO A 125 -13.59 7.55 -18.79
C PRO A 125 -12.89 6.33 -18.19
N PRO A 126 -12.47 5.33 -19.00
CA PRO A 126 -11.74 4.15 -18.53
C PRO A 126 -10.27 4.52 -18.26
N SER A 127 -10.01 5.35 -17.27
CA SER A 127 -8.69 5.79 -16.88
C SER A 127 -8.43 5.55 -15.40
N ARG A 128 -7.16 5.26 -15.07
CA ARG A 128 -6.69 5.06 -13.70
C ARG A 128 -6.97 6.27 -12.80
N SER A 129 -6.63 7.48 -13.28
CA SER A 129 -6.80 8.71 -12.50
C SER A 129 -8.27 8.97 -12.16
N ALA A 130 -9.19 8.77 -13.12
CA ALA A 130 -10.61 8.97 -12.87
C ALA A 130 -11.18 7.98 -11.83
N LEU A 131 -10.70 6.72 -11.83
CA LEU A 131 -11.11 5.74 -10.81
C LEU A 131 -10.53 6.06 -9.43
N LEU A 132 -9.27 6.56 -9.35
CA LEU A 132 -8.67 7.00 -8.09
C LEU A 132 -9.41 8.20 -7.51
N GLU A 133 -9.69 9.22 -8.31
CA GLU A 133 -10.45 10.41 -7.87
C GLU A 133 -11.85 10.02 -7.34
N LEU A 134 -12.51 9.07 -7.98
CA LEU A 134 -13.81 8.59 -7.50
C LEU A 134 -13.69 7.76 -6.23
N ALA A 135 -12.66 6.92 -6.10
CA ALA A 135 -12.39 6.17 -4.87
C ALA A 135 -12.09 7.12 -3.70
N ASP A 136 -11.29 8.18 -3.93
CA ASP A 136 -11.03 9.22 -2.94
C ASP A 136 -12.31 9.96 -2.55
N ALA A 137 -13.15 10.35 -3.51
CA ALA A 137 -14.42 11.01 -3.27
C ALA A 137 -15.42 10.13 -2.48
N ALA A 138 -15.33 8.81 -2.65
CA ALA A 138 -16.10 7.83 -1.89
C ALA A 138 -15.44 7.47 -0.55
N ALA A 139 -14.33 8.12 -0.18
CA ALA A 139 -13.52 7.83 1.01
C ALA A 139 -13.02 6.38 1.10
N ILE A 140 -12.77 5.73 -0.05
CA ILE A 140 -12.23 4.38 -0.13
C ILE A 140 -10.71 4.46 -0.27
N GLY A 141 -10.01 4.15 0.82
CA GLY A 141 -8.56 4.00 0.84
C GLY A 141 -8.13 2.55 0.64
N PRO A 142 -6.84 2.31 0.33
CA PRO A 142 -6.32 0.96 0.13
C PRO A 142 -6.12 0.24 1.47
N HIS A 143 -6.57 -1.00 1.57
CA HIS A 143 -6.22 -1.90 2.67
C HIS A 143 -4.86 -2.54 2.38
N LEU A 144 -3.82 -2.05 3.05
CA LEU A 144 -2.44 -2.50 2.84
C LEU A 144 -1.96 -3.38 3.99
N SER A 145 -1.36 -4.52 3.67
CA SER A 145 -0.61 -5.33 4.63
C SER A 145 0.87 -4.87 4.61
N GLY A 146 1.24 -3.93 5.46
CA GLY A 146 2.60 -3.41 5.56
C GLY A 146 2.72 -1.91 5.30
N ALA A 147 3.95 -1.40 5.36
CA ALA A 147 4.24 0.03 5.24
C ALA A 147 4.37 0.48 3.79
N ARG A 148 4.14 1.76 3.53
CA ARG A 148 4.44 2.41 2.25
C ARG A 148 5.91 2.78 2.16
N CYS A 149 6.51 2.67 0.98
CA CYS A 149 7.95 2.91 0.78
C CYS A 149 8.37 4.35 1.02
N ASP A 150 7.52 5.31 0.72
CA ASP A 150 7.74 6.74 0.97
C ASP A 150 7.87 7.05 2.48
N ILE A 151 7.04 6.43 3.31
CA ILE A 151 7.09 6.58 4.77
C ILE A 151 8.36 5.95 5.35
N VAL A 152 8.73 4.75 4.88
CA VAL A 152 9.93 4.04 5.34
C VAL A 152 11.19 4.84 5.04
N THR A 153 11.32 5.40 3.83
CA THR A 153 12.47 6.23 3.45
C THR A 153 12.54 7.55 4.24
N ALA A 154 11.40 8.17 4.53
CA ALA A 154 11.34 9.38 5.34
C ALA A 154 11.78 9.13 6.79
N MET A 155 11.36 8.01 7.39
CA MET A 155 11.77 7.63 8.75
C MET A 155 13.27 7.29 8.82
N ALA A 156 13.80 6.55 7.85
CA ALA A 156 15.23 6.23 7.78
C ALA A 156 16.10 7.47 7.60
N GLY A 157 15.66 8.44 6.79
CA GLY A 157 16.33 9.73 6.62
C GLY A 157 16.35 10.58 7.89
N LYS A 158 15.28 10.56 8.69
CA LYS A 158 15.19 11.26 9.97
C LYS A 158 16.09 10.62 11.03
N ALA A 159 16.13 9.29 11.11
CA ALA A 159 16.99 8.56 12.03
C ALA A 159 18.49 8.81 11.76
N ARG A 160 18.87 8.91 10.47
CA ARG A 160 20.26 9.21 10.08
C ARG A 160 20.67 10.64 10.47
N LYS A 161 19.80 11.65 10.32
CA LYS A 161 20.08 13.03 10.72
C LYS A 161 20.19 13.21 12.23
N THR A 162 19.44 12.45 13.04
CA THR A 162 19.55 12.48 14.50
C THR A 162 20.79 11.75 15.02
N GLY A 163 21.32 10.75 14.29
CA GLY A 163 22.58 10.06 14.65
C GLY A 163 23.83 10.86 14.34
N GLU A 164 23.82 11.71 13.33
CA GLU A 164 24.98 12.52 12.90
C GLU A 164 25.23 13.73 13.79
N SER A 165 24.23 14.19 14.55
CA SER A 165 24.36 15.34 15.46
C SER A 165 24.99 15.01 16.81
N ALA A 166 25.29 13.75 17.13
CA ALA A 166 25.81 13.33 18.44
C ALA A 166 27.35 13.10 18.47
N SER A 167 28.08 13.26 17.34
CA SER A 167 29.50 12.86 17.25
C SER A 167 30.53 14.00 17.21
N ASP A 168 30.11 15.28 17.27
CA ASP A 168 31.04 16.40 17.14
C ASP A 168 30.95 17.37 18.32
N ALA A 169 31.19 16.89 19.54
CA ALA A 169 31.50 17.73 20.68
C ALA A 169 32.96 17.50 21.06
N PRO A 170 33.88 18.48 20.86
CA PRO A 170 35.26 18.32 21.32
C PRO A 170 35.29 18.33 22.86
N LEU A 171 35.82 17.25 23.42
CA LEU A 171 36.18 17.13 24.84
C LEU A 171 37.17 18.23 25.22
N ARG A 172 36.68 19.32 25.83
CA ARG A 172 37.55 20.32 26.50
C ARG A 172 38.02 19.72 27.83
N VAL A 173 39.24 19.22 27.81
CA VAL A 173 39.96 18.88 29.04
C VAL A 173 40.32 20.19 29.74
N ALA A 174 39.69 20.47 30.88
CA ALA A 174 40.05 21.56 31.75
C ALA A 174 41.30 21.16 32.56
N VAL A 175 42.46 21.68 32.16
CA VAL A 175 43.68 21.60 32.98
C VAL A 175 43.54 22.62 34.11
N ARG A 176 43.39 22.12 35.38
CA ARG A 176 43.53 22.93 36.60
C ARG A 176 45.01 23.13 36.85
N GLY A 177 45.49 24.37 36.79
CA GLY A 177 46.80 24.77 37.30
C GLY A 177 46.82 24.85 38.82
N PRO A 178 47.99 24.71 39.45
CA PRO A 178 48.12 24.74 40.91
C PRO A 178 48.01 26.16 41.45
N ALA A 179 47.40 26.26 42.62
CA ALA A 179 47.36 27.49 43.45
C ALA A 179 48.65 27.70 44.14
N GLU A 180 49.20 28.95 44.12
CA GLU A 180 50.05 29.57 45.14
C GLU A 180 49.26 30.64 45.85
#